data_39310891e98eac6b3c7208bb3252becd
#
_entry.id   39310891e98eac6b3c7208bb3252becd
#
_cell.length_a   1.000
_cell.length_b   1.000
_cell.length_c   1.000
_cell.angle_alpha   90.00
_cell.angle_beta   90.00
_cell.angle_gamma   90.00
#
_symmetry.space_group_name_H-M   'P 1'
#
loop_
_entity.id
_entity.type
_entity.pdbx_description
1 polymer ?
#
loop_
_entity_poly.entity_id
_entity_poly.type
_entity_poly.pdbx_seq_one_letter_code
_entity_poly.pdbx_strand_id
1 'polypeptide(L)'
;MTQDSTVTVSSDEIRKYYKDHKKFFKQNASRDIEYVVFEVVPSAEDVAQTSEAMDVAYQEFATTDNMKTFLLKNSERQLSTYWYKDGELNTVNSELNSQIFSGSKLSQIVKSGDSFYAAREMDSKMLPDSVYVKHILLVGADARHTADSLVNVLSKKGANFSNLASIYSEDKGSAADGELGSIGWMTQTYMIPGMESVIEAQVGKPFVLTTQYGTHVVLVSQRTKPVAKKQVAILEKTSLASKETFNKYYAEANTFATLTNGSYEGYKKAVDSTKVYSHSLNVTEATSSYWAVDQAKEVTRWIFDNKAGKASNIITVNNNFFFVAAVKDIHKEGYASVKEVAPMIRERLYSEKIQAKKLSEVASKIQGLTSIEAVADALGVTVDRNEGLSLSSRSVDPAVLGAAAVAKDGVVFGPVPGSMGVYVLSVDNRQTGSFYTEEDAKNLNAQKSQYLSQMIISVMSEYDNVKDNRERFF
;
A
#
# COMPACT_ATOMS: atom_id res chain seq x y z
N MET A 1 -22.11 16.61 -21.92
CA MET A 1 -23.43 17.03 -22.42
C MET A 1 -23.45 18.55 -22.50
N THR A 2 -23.85 19.14 -23.61
CA THR A 2 -24.03 20.59 -23.74
C THR A 2 -25.15 21.05 -22.81
N GLN A 3 -24.93 22.15 -22.09
CA GLN A 3 -25.95 22.75 -21.21
C GLN A 3 -27.17 23.16 -22.04
N ASP A 4 -28.33 22.63 -21.69
CA ASP A 4 -29.62 23.00 -22.30
C ASP A 4 -30.35 23.96 -21.36
N SER A 5 -30.39 25.22 -21.73
CA SER A 5 -31.02 26.29 -20.93
C SER A 5 -32.56 26.13 -20.76
N THR A 6 -33.16 25.26 -21.53
CA THR A 6 -34.61 24.99 -21.44
C THR A 6 -34.95 23.98 -20.36
N VAL A 7 -33.98 23.26 -19.83
CA VAL A 7 -34.17 22.28 -18.76
C VAL A 7 -33.79 22.88 -17.42
N THR A 8 -34.73 22.92 -16.49
CA THR A 8 -34.55 23.45 -15.15
C THR A 8 -34.92 22.41 -14.10
N VAL A 9 -34.28 22.49 -12.94
CA VAL A 9 -34.58 21.66 -11.77
C VAL A 9 -35.00 22.58 -10.61
N SER A 10 -36.24 22.41 -10.16
CA SER A 10 -36.81 23.20 -9.09
C SER A 10 -36.36 22.72 -7.70
N SER A 11 -36.50 23.60 -6.71
CA SER A 11 -36.23 23.25 -5.31
C SER A 11 -37.17 22.17 -4.77
N ASP A 12 -38.38 22.08 -5.29
CA ASP A 12 -39.37 21.08 -4.85
C ASP A 12 -39.02 19.68 -5.37
N GLU A 13 -38.52 19.60 -6.60
CA GLU A 13 -38.01 18.35 -7.15
C GLU A 13 -36.80 17.83 -6.36
N ILE A 14 -35.89 18.73 -5.97
CA ILE A 14 -34.73 18.38 -5.12
C ILE A 14 -35.22 17.85 -3.78
N ARG A 15 -36.18 18.52 -3.12
CA ARG A 15 -36.75 18.05 -1.84
C ARG A 15 -37.44 16.74 -1.95
N LYS A 16 -38.22 16.51 -3.04
CA LYS A 16 -38.91 15.28 -3.32
C LYS A 16 -37.91 14.14 -3.50
N TYR A 17 -36.90 14.34 -4.36
CA TYR A 17 -35.87 13.36 -4.61
C TYR A 17 -35.14 12.96 -3.32
N TYR A 18 -34.74 13.96 -2.51
CA TYR A 18 -34.12 13.72 -1.22
C TYR A 18 -35.00 12.87 -0.30
N LYS A 19 -36.29 13.20 -0.19
CA LYS A 19 -37.23 12.46 0.65
C LYS A 19 -37.37 11.00 0.22
N ASP A 20 -37.49 10.78 -1.09
CA ASP A 20 -37.69 9.45 -1.67
C ASP A 20 -36.42 8.58 -1.58
N HIS A 21 -35.24 9.23 -1.54
CA HIS A 21 -33.93 8.58 -1.57
C HIS A 21 -33.11 8.84 -0.32
N LYS A 22 -33.73 9.24 0.80
CA LYS A 22 -33.04 9.70 2.00
C LYS A 22 -31.97 8.72 2.51
N LYS A 23 -32.20 7.41 2.38
CA LYS A 23 -31.25 6.37 2.83
C LYS A 23 -29.88 6.44 2.12
N PHE A 24 -29.82 6.95 0.90
CA PHE A 24 -28.57 7.12 0.15
C PHE A 24 -27.72 8.29 0.64
N PHE A 25 -28.26 9.15 1.47
CA PHE A 25 -27.58 10.33 2.02
C PHE A 25 -27.14 10.12 3.48
N LYS A 26 -27.04 8.87 3.94
CA LYS A 26 -26.43 8.54 5.21
C LYS A 26 -24.93 8.82 5.13
N GLN A 27 -24.39 9.50 6.12
CA GLN A 27 -22.98 9.89 6.20
C GLN A 27 -22.43 9.71 7.61
N ASN A 28 -21.15 9.47 7.71
CA ASN A 28 -20.42 9.51 8.97
C ASN A 28 -20.05 10.95 9.32
N ALA A 29 -19.74 11.19 10.60
CA ALA A 29 -19.19 12.48 11.02
C ALA A 29 -17.88 12.75 10.27
N SER A 30 -17.80 13.91 9.61
CA SER A 30 -16.59 14.33 8.90
C SER A 30 -16.38 15.84 8.92
N ARG A 31 -15.22 16.29 8.50
CA ARG A 31 -14.86 17.70 8.41
C ARG A 31 -14.21 17.96 7.05
N ASP A 32 -14.67 19.00 6.36
CA ASP A 32 -13.92 19.57 5.25
C ASP A 32 -12.89 20.52 5.78
N ILE A 33 -11.63 20.28 5.44
CA ILE A 33 -10.50 21.07 5.90
C ILE A 33 -9.65 21.54 4.74
N GLU A 34 -8.91 22.59 5.01
CA GLU A 34 -7.75 22.97 4.24
C GLU A 34 -6.54 23.04 5.17
N TYR A 35 -5.35 22.65 4.69
CA TYR A 35 -4.15 22.68 5.51
C TYR A 35 -2.90 22.94 4.67
N VAL A 36 -1.91 23.55 5.28
CA VAL A 36 -0.55 23.65 4.77
C VAL A 36 0.38 22.81 5.65
N VAL A 37 1.43 22.27 5.06
CA VAL A 37 2.49 21.54 5.76
C VAL A 37 3.84 22.10 5.37
N PHE A 38 4.68 22.36 6.39
CA PHE A 38 6.07 22.75 6.24
C PHE A 38 6.91 21.55 6.70
N GLU A 39 7.57 20.93 5.74
CA GLU A 39 8.49 19.81 6.00
C GLU A 39 9.88 20.37 6.29
N VAL A 40 10.43 19.96 7.43
CA VAL A 40 11.80 20.32 7.80
C VAL A 40 12.77 19.38 7.08
N VAL A 41 13.41 19.90 6.04
CA VAL A 41 14.44 19.17 5.28
C VAL A 41 15.81 19.77 5.55
N PRO A 42 16.90 18.97 5.49
CA PRO A 42 18.26 19.47 5.68
C PRO A 42 18.60 20.59 4.68
N SER A 43 19.27 21.62 5.13
CA SER A 43 19.80 22.68 4.27
C SER A 43 21.04 22.18 3.49
N ALA A 44 21.45 22.92 2.48
CA ALA A 44 22.69 22.64 1.75
C ALA A 44 23.93 22.65 2.70
N GLU A 45 23.89 23.50 3.72
CA GLU A 45 24.94 23.55 4.74
C GLU A 45 24.96 22.30 5.64
N ASP A 46 23.77 21.84 6.07
CA ASP A 46 23.63 20.60 6.84
C ASP A 46 24.16 19.40 6.03
N VAL A 47 23.84 19.34 4.75
CA VAL A 47 24.34 18.31 3.84
C VAL A 47 25.86 18.40 3.67
N ALA A 48 26.42 19.60 3.55
CA ALA A 48 27.86 19.79 3.43
C ALA A 48 28.61 19.37 4.71
N GLN A 49 28.09 19.70 5.88
CA GLN A 49 28.66 19.26 7.17
C GLN A 49 28.61 17.74 7.32
N THR A 50 27.51 17.09 6.88
CA THR A 50 27.41 15.62 6.90
C THR A 50 28.40 14.99 5.92
N SER A 51 28.59 15.59 4.73
CA SER A 51 29.59 15.14 3.77
C SER A 51 31.01 15.20 4.33
N GLU A 52 31.38 16.30 4.99
CA GLU A 52 32.69 16.44 5.63
C GLU A 52 32.88 15.41 6.77
N ALA A 53 31.85 15.22 7.60
CA ALA A 53 31.87 14.20 8.64
C ALA A 53 31.95 12.77 8.07
N MET A 54 31.37 12.54 6.89
CA MET A 54 31.49 11.28 6.16
C MET A 54 32.91 11.06 5.66
N ASP A 55 33.55 12.09 5.07
CA ASP A 55 34.90 12.02 4.56
C ASP A 55 35.91 11.73 5.70
N VAL A 56 35.74 12.38 6.84
CA VAL A 56 36.58 12.11 8.04
C VAL A 56 36.40 10.68 8.53
N ALA A 57 35.16 10.22 8.67
CA ALA A 57 34.85 8.87 9.11
C ALA A 57 35.36 7.80 8.13
N TYR A 58 35.31 8.08 6.83
CA TYR A 58 35.72 7.16 5.77
C TYR A 58 37.20 6.81 5.85
N GLN A 59 38.09 7.75 6.24
CA GLN A 59 39.54 7.48 6.41
C GLN A 59 39.79 6.41 7.47
N GLU A 60 39.09 6.49 8.61
CA GLU A 60 39.18 5.49 9.67
C GLU A 60 38.47 4.18 9.27
N PHE A 61 37.28 4.28 8.60
CA PHE A 61 36.54 3.13 8.08
C PHE A 61 37.38 2.23 7.16
N ALA A 62 38.21 2.87 6.34
CA ALA A 62 39.09 2.17 5.41
C ALA A 62 40.13 1.28 6.08
N THR A 63 40.59 1.65 7.27
CA THR A 63 41.77 1.05 7.92
C THR A 63 41.52 0.37 9.25
N THR A 64 40.38 0.67 9.92
CA THR A 64 40.11 0.16 11.27
C THR A 64 40.07 -1.37 11.33
N ASP A 65 40.70 -1.92 12.40
CA ASP A 65 40.65 -3.35 12.71
C ASP A 65 39.43 -3.70 13.59
N ASN A 66 38.83 -2.72 14.28
CA ASN A 66 37.67 -2.90 15.13
C ASN A 66 36.40 -2.28 14.49
N MET A 67 35.98 -2.87 13.40
CA MET A 67 34.84 -2.39 12.61
C MET A 67 33.53 -2.27 13.43
N LYS A 68 33.29 -3.21 14.34
CA LYS A 68 32.10 -3.18 15.20
C LYS A 68 32.04 -1.93 16.08
N THR A 69 33.12 -1.62 16.76
CA THR A 69 33.19 -0.44 17.64
C THR A 69 33.18 0.85 16.82
N PHE A 70 33.81 0.83 15.65
CA PHE A 70 33.85 1.98 14.75
C PHE A 70 32.43 2.32 14.26
N LEU A 71 31.68 1.35 13.69
CA LEU A 71 30.35 1.60 13.19
C LEU A 71 29.35 2.01 14.29
N LEU A 72 29.50 1.45 15.50
CA LEU A 72 28.65 1.84 16.63
C LEU A 72 28.80 3.33 16.98
N LYS A 73 29.96 3.93 16.74
CA LYS A 73 30.26 5.34 17.03
C LYS A 73 29.99 6.28 15.85
N ASN A 74 30.20 5.81 14.63
CA ASN A 74 30.30 6.66 13.45
C ASN A 74 29.25 6.41 12.39
N SER A 75 28.39 5.39 12.55
CA SER A 75 27.43 4.99 11.53
C SER A 75 26.03 4.80 12.13
N GLU A 76 25.02 5.04 11.32
CA GLU A 76 23.62 4.70 11.64
C GLU A 76 23.38 3.20 11.49
N ARG A 77 24.24 2.50 10.75
CA ARG A 77 24.20 1.03 10.62
C ARG A 77 25.20 0.37 11.52
N GLN A 78 24.76 -0.71 12.13
CA GLN A 78 25.65 -1.61 12.88
C GLN A 78 26.27 -2.65 11.93
N LEU A 79 27.37 -3.26 12.38
CA LEU A 79 27.98 -4.36 11.65
C LEU A 79 27.03 -5.55 11.57
N SER A 80 26.69 -5.96 10.35
CA SER A 80 25.85 -7.12 10.08
C SER A 80 26.70 -8.37 9.86
N THR A 81 26.20 -9.52 10.29
CA THR A 81 26.75 -10.85 9.97
C THR A 81 26.14 -11.44 8.68
N TYR A 82 25.33 -10.68 7.98
CA TYR A 82 24.66 -11.13 6.76
C TYR A 82 25.64 -11.31 5.60
N TRP A 83 25.47 -12.39 4.84
CA TRP A 83 26.24 -12.72 3.66
C TRP A 83 25.47 -12.30 2.40
N TYR A 84 25.84 -11.19 1.82
CA TYR A 84 25.23 -10.68 0.59
C TYR A 84 25.74 -11.47 -0.63
N LYS A 85 24.86 -11.85 -1.52
CA LYS A 85 25.22 -12.21 -2.91
C LYS A 85 25.05 -10.98 -3.80
N ASP A 86 25.60 -11.06 -5.03
CA ASP A 86 25.46 -10.00 -6.02
C ASP A 86 23.97 -9.67 -6.26
N GLY A 87 23.67 -8.38 -6.25
CA GLY A 87 22.32 -7.83 -6.36
C GLY A 87 21.60 -7.61 -5.02
N GLU A 88 21.95 -8.31 -3.92
CA GLU A 88 21.25 -8.13 -2.63
C GLU A 88 21.62 -6.82 -1.92
N LEU A 89 22.85 -6.34 -2.13
CA LEU A 89 23.29 -5.05 -1.55
C LEU A 89 22.56 -3.86 -2.22
N ASN A 90 21.86 -4.09 -3.34
CA ASN A 90 20.98 -3.08 -3.97
C ASN A 90 19.87 -2.57 -3.03
N THR A 91 19.50 -3.34 -2.02
CA THR A 91 18.55 -2.90 -0.98
C THR A 91 19.07 -1.74 -0.15
N VAL A 92 20.40 -1.54 -0.13
CA VAL A 92 21.07 -0.40 0.50
C VAL A 92 21.37 0.64 -0.57
N ASN A 93 22.15 0.25 -1.58
CA ASN A 93 22.50 1.11 -2.70
C ASN A 93 23.10 0.28 -3.85
N SER A 94 22.61 0.50 -5.09
CA SER A 94 23.02 -0.25 -6.27
C SER A 94 24.47 0.01 -6.69
N GLU A 95 24.97 1.22 -6.45
CA GLU A 95 26.35 1.57 -6.79
C GLU A 95 27.36 0.90 -5.84
N LEU A 96 27.03 0.81 -4.53
CA LEU A 96 27.80 0.01 -3.59
C LEU A 96 27.85 -1.46 -3.98
N ASN A 97 26.71 -2.02 -4.42
CA ASN A 97 26.66 -3.40 -4.90
C ASN A 97 27.61 -3.60 -6.08
N SER A 98 27.51 -2.71 -7.08
CA SER A 98 28.36 -2.79 -8.25
C SER A 98 29.85 -2.71 -7.94
N GLN A 99 30.26 -1.78 -7.06
CA GLN A 99 31.65 -1.61 -6.68
C GLN A 99 32.19 -2.82 -5.90
N ILE A 100 31.45 -3.30 -4.90
CA ILE A 100 31.89 -4.43 -4.07
C ILE A 100 31.92 -5.74 -4.85
N PHE A 101 30.92 -6.02 -5.69
CA PHE A 101 30.85 -7.27 -6.44
C PHE A 101 31.68 -7.27 -7.73
N SER A 102 32.14 -6.10 -8.21
CA SER A 102 33.16 -6.03 -9.27
C SER A 102 34.59 -6.28 -8.75
N GLY A 103 34.79 -6.45 -7.44
CA GLY A 103 36.06 -6.82 -6.84
C GLY A 103 36.71 -5.77 -5.93
N SER A 104 36.10 -4.61 -5.74
CA SER A 104 36.57 -3.60 -4.79
C SER A 104 36.42 -4.10 -3.35
N LYS A 105 37.49 -3.99 -2.56
CA LYS A 105 37.48 -4.30 -1.13
C LYS A 105 36.84 -3.16 -0.29
N LEU A 106 36.89 -1.95 -0.83
CA LEU A 106 36.36 -0.72 -0.25
C LEU A 106 35.70 0.07 -1.39
N SER A 107 34.45 0.48 -1.20
CA SER A 107 33.77 1.36 -2.16
C SER A 107 34.22 2.81 -2.00
N GLN A 108 33.92 3.62 -2.98
CA GLN A 108 33.92 5.08 -2.82
C GLN A 108 32.67 5.48 -2.01
N ILE A 109 32.67 6.72 -1.52
CA ILE A 109 31.49 7.32 -0.90
C ILE A 109 30.45 7.56 -1.98
N VAL A 110 29.22 7.11 -1.71
CA VAL A 110 28.07 7.27 -2.61
C VAL A 110 27.00 8.08 -1.87
N LYS A 111 26.49 9.11 -2.52
CA LYS A 111 25.34 9.89 -2.00
C LYS A 111 24.04 9.39 -2.63
N SER A 112 23.01 9.18 -1.81
CA SER A 112 21.67 8.85 -2.25
C SER A 112 20.65 9.57 -1.36
N GLY A 113 19.89 10.50 -1.95
CA GLY A 113 19.05 11.41 -1.17
C GLY A 113 19.87 12.24 -0.19
N ASP A 114 19.47 12.23 1.05
CA ASP A 114 20.15 12.94 2.14
C ASP A 114 21.21 12.09 2.87
N SER A 115 21.43 10.86 2.42
CA SER A 115 22.37 9.92 3.05
C SER A 115 23.61 9.69 2.21
N PHE A 116 24.71 9.46 2.92
CA PHE A 116 26.03 9.08 2.39
C PHE A 116 26.37 7.67 2.83
N TYR A 117 26.88 6.88 1.90
CA TYR A 117 27.21 5.47 2.13
C TYR A 117 28.61 5.15 1.69
N ALA A 118 29.26 4.24 2.42
CA ALA A 118 30.45 3.53 1.94
C ALA A 118 30.38 2.08 2.41
N ALA A 119 30.97 1.17 1.65
CA ALA A 119 30.95 -0.24 1.92
C ALA A 119 32.39 -0.80 1.96
N ARG A 120 32.67 -1.71 2.90
CA ARG A 120 33.94 -2.44 2.98
C ARG A 120 33.68 -3.92 3.09
N GLU A 121 34.28 -4.71 2.19
CA GLU A 121 34.27 -6.18 2.27
C GLU A 121 35.04 -6.62 3.52
N MET A 122 34.36 -7.40 4.37
CA MET A 122 34.94 -7.95 5.60
C MET A 122 35.39 -9.39 5.39
N ASP A 123 34.60 -10.17 4.65
CA ASP A 123 34.93 -11.56 4.32
C ASP A 123 34.23 -11.97 3.01
N SER A 124 34.72 -13.02 2.35
CA SER A 124 34.15 -13.56 1.11
C SER A 124 34.21 -15.08 1.11
N LYS A 125 33.07 -15.73 0.87
CA LYS A 125 32.93 -17.20 0.86
C LYS A 125 32.00 -17.67 -0.23
N MET A 126 32.18 -18.95 -0.62
CA MET A 126 31.19 -19.68 -1.43
C MET A 126 30.16 -20.31 -0.50
N LEU A 127 28.94 -19.79 -0.43
CA LEU A 127 27.87 -20.25 0.43
C LEU A 127 26.59 -20.56 -0.35
N PRO A 128 25.78 -21.52 0.09
CA PRO A 128 24.48 -21.79 -0.55
C PRO A 128 23.48 -20.66 -0.22
N ASP A 129 22.49 -20.47 -1.08
CA ASP A 129 21.37 -19.54 -0.79
C ASP A 129 20.42 -20.10 0.25
N SER A 130 20.26 -21.43 0.27
CA SER A 130 19.42 -22.12 1.23
C SER A 130 19.96 -23.51 1.55
N VAL A 131 19.60 -23.97 2.73
CA VAL A 131 19.91 -25.31 3.24
C VAL A 131 18.63 -25.97 3.72
N TYR A 132 18.50 -27.28 3.50
CA TYR A 132 17.39 -28.06 4.04
C TYR A 132 17.79 -28.62 5.39
N VAL A 133 17.11 -28.18 6.45
CA VAL A 133 17.48 -28.43 7.84
C VAL A 133 16.51 -29.41 8.50
N LYS A 134 17.09 -30.39 9.19
CA LYS A 134 16.39 -31.24 10.15
C LYS A 134 16.94 -30.97 11.55
N HIS A 135 16.08 -31.02 12.59
CA HIS A 135 16.50 -30.83 13.96
C HIS A 135 15.78 -31.77 14.96
N ILE A 136 16.41 -31.96 16.12
CA ILE A 136 15.83 -32.53 17.32
C ILE A 136 16.02 -31.53 18.42
N LEU A 137 14.93 -30.96 18.96
CA LEU A 137 14.96 -30.02 20.05
C LEU A 137 14.96 -30.75 21.40
N LEU A 138 15.90 -30.40 22.24
CA LEU A 138 16.04 -30.98 23.58
C LEU A 138 16.03 -29.85 24.61
N VAL A 139 15.32 -30.06 25.72
CA VAL A 139 15.25 -29.11 26.83
C VAL A 139 15.60 -29.81 28.15
N GLY A 140 15.97 -29.02 29.17
CA GLY A 140 16.32 -29.53 30.50
C GLY A 140 17.81 -29.74 30.74
N ALA A 141 18.18 -30.20 31.95
CA ALA A 141 19.55 -30.24 32.41
C ALA A 141 20.44 -31.21 31.61
N ASP A 142 19.88 -32.33 31.15
CA ASP A 142 20.63 -33.35 30.41
C ASP A 142 20.59 -33.18 28.88
N ALA A 143 19.99 -32.07 28.39
CA ALA A 143 19.80 -31.83 26.95
C ALA A 143 21.12 -31.90 26.16
N ARG A 144 22.20 -31.32 26.69
CA ARG A 144 23.51 -31.36 26.04
C ARG A 144 24.10 -32.73 25.95
N HIS A 145 24.06 -33.53 27.02
CA HIS A 145 24.56 -34.89 27.04
C HIS A 145 23.77 -35.80 26.08
N THR A 146 22.44 -35.65 26.08
CA THR A 146 21.57 -36.37 25.15
C THR A 146 21.86 -35.98 23.70
N ALA A 147 22.06 -34.71 23.42
CA ALA A 147 22.39 -34.20 22.07
C ALA A 147 23.70 -34.82 21.55
N ASP A 148 24.76 -34.81 22.38
CA ASP A 148 26.04 -35.38 22.00
C ASP A 148 25.94 -36.89 21.73
N SER A 149 25.13 -37.62 22.51
CA SER A 149 24.81 -39.02 22.27
C SER A 149 24.07 -39.26 20.96
N LEU A 150 23.05 -38.43 20.65
CA LEU A 150 22.28 -38.50 19.41
C LEU A 150 23.14 -38.18 18.18
N VAL A 151 24.06 -37.23 18.25
CA VAL A 151 25.03 -36.95 17.18
C VAL A 151 25.88 -38.21 16.89
N ASN A 152 26.36 -38.92 17.94
CA ASN A 152 27.11 -40.14 17.77
C ASN A 152 26.27 -41.24 17.11
N VAL A 153 24.99 -41.37 17.43
CA VAL A 153 24.08 -42.34 16.81
C VAL A 153 23.84 -41.99 15.35
N LEU A 154 23.50 -40.70 15.07
CA LEU A 154 23.19 -40.16 13.74
C LEU A 154 24.38 -40.19 12.79
N SER A 155 25.61 -40.20 13.32
CA SER A 155 26.84 -40.31 12.52
C SER A 155 27.08 -41.72 12.01
N LYS A 156 26.32 -42.76 12.48
CA LYS A 156 26.42 -44.11 12.01
C LYS A 156 25.56 -44.38 10.76
N LYS A 157 26.05 -45.23 9.87
CA LYS A 157 25.32 -45.58 8.65
C LYS A 157 23.98 -46.26 8.99
N GLY A 158 22.89 -45.77 8.39
CA GLY A 158 21.54 -46.35 8.56
C GLY A 158 20.74 -45.75 9.72
N ALA A 159 21.26 -44.76 10.46
CA ALA A 159 20.49 -44.07 11.48
C ALA A 159 19.30 -43.31 10.84
N ASN A 160 18.12 -43.43 11.45
CA ASN A 160 16.91 -42.71 11.00
C ASN A 160 16.67 -41.48 11.87
N PHE A 161 16.80 -40.32 11.26
CA PHE A 161 16.66 -39.02 11.93
C PHE A 161 15.23 -38.83 12.47
N SER A 162 14.22 -39.12 11.65
CA SER A 162 12.82 -38.92 12.01
C SER A 162 12.37 -39.81 13.18
N ASN A 163 12.87 -41.06 13.24
CA ASN A 163 12.61 -41.92 14.38
C ASN A 163 13.20 -41.34 15.68
N LEU A 164 14.41 -40.81 15.64
CA LEU A 164 15.01 -40.19 16.81
C LEU A 164 14.30 -38.87 17.17
N ALA A 165 13.88 -38.10 16.19
CA ALA A 165 13.07 -36.92 16.41
C ALA A 165 11.73 -37.26 17.07
N SER A 166 11.08 -38.35 16.67
CA SER A 166 9.81 -38.76 17.27
C SER A 166 9.95 -39.16 18.75
N ILE A 167 11.10 -39.70 19.13
CA ILE A 167 11.37 -40.17 20.50
C ILE A 167 11.83 -38.98 21.38
N TYR A 168 12.77 -38.19 20.90
CA TYR A 168 13.54 -37.28 21.74
C TYR A 168 13.19 -35.82 21.54
N SER A 169 12.61 -35.40 20.38
CA SER A 169 12.36 -34.00 20.13
C SER A 169 11.18 -33.46 20.94
N GLU A 170 11.35 -32.29 21.58
CA GLU A 170 10.26 -31.54 22.18
C GLU A 170 9.47 -30.76 21.11
N ASP A 171 10.06 -30.52 19.95
CA ASP A 171 9.32 -29.97 18.81
C ASP A 171 8.63 -31.12 18.05
N LYS A 172 7.31 -31.16 18.20
CA LYS A 172 6.43 -32.14 17.53
C LYS A 172 5.75 -31.56 16.30
N GLY A 173 6.03 -30.29 15.94
CA GLY A 173 5.40 -29.57 14.84
C GLY A 173 6.22 -29.54 13.56
N SER A 174 7.54 -29.65 13.63
CA SER A 174 8.40 -29.53 12.45
C SER A 174 8.41 -30.84 11.64
N ALA A 175 7.64 -30.87 10.57
CA ALA A 175 7.49 -31.99 9.65
C ALA A 175 7.27 -31.53 8.20
N ALA A 176 8.12 -30.66 7.69
CA ALA A 176 7.96 -29.97 6.38
C ALA A 176 7.93 -30.95 5.18
N ASP A 177 8.55 -32.15 5.29
CA ASP A 177 8.52 -33.21 4.28
C ASP A 177 7.63 -34.40 4.69
N GLY A 178 6.79 -34.23 5.71
CA GLY A 178 5.99 -35.31 6.30
C GLY A 178 6.74 -36.16 7.33
N GLU A 179 8.04 -35.92 7.52
CA GLU A 179 8.88 -36.61 8.52
C GLU A 179 9.16 -35.66 9.71
N LEU A 180 8.89 -36.13 10.93
CA LEU A 180 9.14 -35.38 12.15
C LEU A 180 10.62 -34.97 12.28
N GLY A 181 10.84 -33.75 12.75
CA GLY A 181 12.16 -33.10 12.86
C GLY A 181 12.59 -32.38 11.60
N SER A 182 11.78 -32.34 10.54
CA SER A 182 12.09 -31.63 9.30
C SER A 182 11.59 -30.18 9.36
N ILE A 183 12.51 -29.18 9.48
CA ILE A 183 12.18 -27.77 9.42
C ILE A 183 11.92 -27.35 7.97
N GLY A 184 12.67 -27.91 7.01
CA GLY A 184 12.57 -27.55 5.60
C GLY A 184 13.70 -26.62 5.14
N TRP A 185 13.46 -25.93 4.02
CA TRP A 185 14.42 -25.00 3.44
C TRP A 185 14.54 -23.70 4.26
N MET A 186 15.76 -23.41 4.69
CA MET A 186 16.09 -22.19 5.44
C MET A 186 17.04 -21.32 4.63
N THR A 187 16.79 -20.03 4.63
CA THR A 187 17.66 -18.98 4.07
C THR A 187 18.17 -18.08 5.19
N GLN A 188 19.16 -17.26 4.95
CA GLN A 188 19.64 -16.31 5.98
C GLN A 188 18.54 -15.39 6.50
N THR A 189 17.61 -14.97 5.62
CA THR A 189 16.49 -14.08 5.97
C THR A 189 15.43 -14.76 6.84
N TYR A 190 15.23 -16.08 6.63
CA TYR A 190 14.24 -16.88 7.36
C TYR A 190 14.93 -17.96 8.23
N MET A 191 15.99 -17.53 8.90
CA MET A 191 16.73 -18.39 9.82
C MET A 191 16.17 -18.28 11.23
N ILE A 192 16.04 -19.40 11.92
CA ILE A 192 15.74 -19.41 13.36
C ILE A 192 16.92 -18.73 14.09
N PRO A 193 16.66 -17.72 14.92
CA PRO A 193 17.74 -17.06 15.67
C PRO A 193 18.59 -18.06 16.48
N GLY A 194 19.91 -17.99 16.29
CA GLY A 194 20.87 -18.93 16.87
C GLY A 194 21.21 -20.12 15.97
N MET A 195 20.56 -20.26 14.81
CA MET A 195 20.89 -21.31 13.83
C MET A 195 21.73 -20.82 12.63
N GLU A 196 22.28 -19.61 12.69
CA GLU A 196 23.00 -18.99 11.56
C GLU A 196 24.12 -19.85 10.99
N SER A 197 24.77 -20.66 11.84
CA SER A 197 25.87 -21.55 11.44
C SER A 197 25.45 -22.71 10.52
N VAL A 198 24.13 -23.01 10.41
CA VAL A 198 23.65 -24.12 9.52
C VAL A 198 23.95 -23.85 8.05
N ILE A 199 24.04 -22.56 7.62
CA ILE A 199 24.35 -22.20 6.25
C ILE A 199 25.74 -22.65 5.79
N GLU A 200 26.68 -22.74 6.74
CA GLU A 200 28.05 -23.20 6.50
C GLU A 200 28.24 -24.69 6.81
N ALA A 201 27.24 -25.36 7.39
CA ALA A 201 27.36 -26.72 7.85
C ALA A 201 27.55 -27.70 6.69
N GLN A 202 28.32 -28.75 6.97
CA GLN A 202 28.55 -29.84 6.02
C GLN A 202 27.30 -30.71 5.87
N VAL A 203 26.86 -30.91 4.62
CA VAL A 203 25.71 -31.80 4.32
C VAL A 203 25.98 -33.20 4.83
N GLY A 204 24.99 -33.81 5.49
CA GLY A 204 25.01 -35.17 6.02
C GLY A 204 25.77 -35.34 7.35
N LYS A 205 26.32 -34.25 7.92
CA LYS A 205 27.05 -34.31 9.18
C LYS A 205 26.22 -33.69 10.31
N PRO A 206 25.69 -34.47 11.28
CA PRO A 206 24.96 -33.93 12.40
C PRO A 206 25.90 -33.20 13.38
N PHE A 207 25.38 -32.15 14.01
CA PHE A 207 26.10 -31.36 15.03
C PHE A 207 25.13 -30.75 16.05
N VAL A 208 25.68 -30.29 17.17
CA VAL A 208 24.90 -29.68 18.24
C VAL A 208 25.04 -28.16 18.19
N LEU A 209 23.93 -27.45 18.31
CA LEU A 209 23.88 -26.01 18.55
C LEU A 209 22.84 -25.69 19.63
N THR A 210 22.94 -24.47 20.19
CA THR A 210 22.03 -23.99 21.23
C THR A 210 21.37 -22.70 20.77
N THR A 211 20.05 -22.61 20.93
CA THR A 211 19.27 -21.41 20.70
C THR A 211 18.53 -21.00 21.99
N GLN A 212 17.77 -19.93 21.95
CA GLN A 212 16.85 -19.57 23.04
C GLN A 212 15.79 -20.62 23.34
N TYR A 213 15.51 -21.54 22.41
CA TYR A 213 14.50 -22.59 22.56
C TYR A 213 15.07 -23.86 23.24
N GLY A 214 16.38 -24.02 23.29
CA GLY A 214 17.05 -25.17 23.88
C GLY A 214 18.27 -25.64 23.10
N THR A 215 18.66 -26.90 23.34
CA THR A 215 19.76 -27.58 22.64
C THR A 215 19.19 -28.33 21.44
N HIS A 216 19.78 -28.15 20.28
CA HIS A 216 19.37 -28.82 19.04
C HIS A 216 20.44 -29.75 18.54
N VAL A 217 20.03 -30.95 18.13
CA VAL A 217 20.82 -31.77 17.21
C VAL A 217 20.36 -31.43 15.81
N VAL A 218 21.26 -30.91 14.97
CA VAL A 218 20.93 -30.41 13.64
C VAL A 218 21.62 -31.23 12.56
N LEU A 219 20.90 -31.41 11.46
CA LEU A 219 21.42 -32.08 10.26
C LEU A 219 21.01 -31.23 9.04
N VAL A 220 22.00 -30.76 8.27
CA VAL A 220 21.75 -30.22 6.93
C VAL A 220 21.72 -31.40 5.96
N SER A 221 20.55 -31.71 5.40
CA SER A 221 20.37 -32.83 4.49
C SER A 221 20.61 -32.47 3.02
N GLN A 222 20.34 -31.26 2.64
CA GLN A 222 20.50 -30.74 1.27
C GLN A 222 20.89 -29.25 1.31
N ARG A 223 21.50 -28.78 0.21
CA ARG A 223 21.80 -27.36 0.01
C ARG A 223 21.70 -26.98 -1.45
N THR A 224 21.44 -25.72 -1.73
CA THR A 224 21.56 -25.15 -3.06
C THR A 224 23.02 -25.06 -3.50
N LYS A 225 23.28 -24.90 -4.80
CA LYS A 225 24.65 -24.70 -5.31
C LYS A 225 25.27 -23.46 -4.64
N PRO A 226 26.46 -23.55 -4.06
CA PRO A 226 27.14 -22.41 -3.48
C PRO A 226 27.43 -21.32 -4.52
N VAL A 227 27.19 -20.08 -4.13
CA VAL A 227 27.50 -18.85 -4.90
C VAL A 227 28.44 -17.97 -4.09
N ALA A 228 29.12 -17.05 -4.77
CA ALA A 228 29.98 -16.10 -4.09
C ALA A 228 29.16 -15.15 -3.21
N LYS A 229 29.49 -15.09 -1.94
CA LYS A 229 28.86 -14.19 -0.98
C LYS A 229 29.90 -13.40 -0.20
N LYS A 230 29.53 -12.23 0.22
CA LYS A 230 30.41 -11.30 0.95
C LYS A 230 29.72 -10.81 2.23
N GLN A 231 30.46 -10.77 3.32
CA GLN A 231 30.10 -9.94 4.47
C GLN A 231 30.60 -8.52 4.22
N VAL A 232 29.73 -7.55 4.43
CA VAL A 232 30.01 -6.15 4.09
C VAL A 232 29.69 -5.26 5.30
N ALA A 233 30.65 -4.48 5.72
CA ALA A 233 30.45 -3.37 6.64
C ALA A 233 29.93 -2.17 5.83
N ILE A 234 28.95 -1.46 6.35
CA ILE A 234 28.35 -0.30 5.70
C ILE A 234 28.44 0.89 6.64
N LEU A 235 29.18 1.89 6.23
CA LEU A 235 29.18 3.21 6.87
C LEU A 235 28.05 4.03 6.25
N GLU A 236 27.14 4.52 7.08
CA GLU A 236 26.00 5.33 6.68
C GLU A 236 25.91 6.57 7.58
N LYS A 237 25.77 7.73 6.95
CA LYS A 237 25.47 9.01 7.61
C LYS A 237 24.37 9.71 6.86
N THR A 238 23.30 10.09 7.57
CA THR A 238 22.18 10.84 7.00
C THR A 238 22.26 12.29 7.45
N SER A 239 22.05 13.20 6.51
CA SER A 239 21.96 14.62 6.81
C SER A 239 20.65 14.89 7.55
N LEU A 240 20.76 15.46 8.72
CA LEU A 240 19.63 15.91 9.51
C LEU A 240 19.61 17.44 9.53
N ALA A 241 18.41 18.02 9.59
CA ALA A 241 18.27 19.46 9.73
C ALA A 241 18.90 19.93 11.05
N SER A 242 19.80 20.89 10.97
CA SER A 242 20.36 21.56 12.14
C SER A 242 19.29 22.35 12.90
N LYS A 243 19.63 22.80 14.09
CA LYS A 243 18.77 23.67 14.89
C LYS A 243 18.43 24.97 14.15
N GLU A 244 19.36 25.51 13.40
CA GLU A 244 19.21 26.71 12.57
C GLU A 244 18.21 26.45 11.46
N THR A 245 18.34 25.34 10.75
CA THR A 245 17.41 24.91 9.70
C THR A 245 16.01 24.65 10.26
N PHE A 246 15.91 23.94 11.39
CA PHE A 246 14.64 23.72 12.07
C PHE A 246 13.95 25.03 12.47
N ASN A 247 14.70 25.95 13.07
CA ASN A 247 14.18 27.25 13.51
C ASN A 247 13.69 28.11 12.33
N LYS A 248 14.34 28.01 11.18
CA LYS A 248 13.90 28.69 9.95
C LYS A 248 12.51 28.19 9.52
N TYR A 249 12.31 26.88 9.39
CA TYR A 249 11.01 26.30 9.02
C TYR A 249 9.93 26.59 10.07
N TYR A 250 10.30 26.54 11.36
CA TYR A 250 9.38 26.91 12.43
C TYR A 250 8.96 28.37 12.33
N ALA A 251 9.87 29.30 12.03
CA ALA A 251 9.57 30.71 11.86
C ALA A 251 8.65 30.96 10.64
N GLU A 252 8.87 30.25 9.54
CA GLU A 252 7.99 30.29 8.35
C GLU A 252 6.58 29.80 8.69
N ALA A 253 6.46 28.64 9.33
CA ALA A 253 5.18 28.10 9.77
C ALA A 253 4.47 29.02 10.77
N ASN A 254 5.23 29.62 11.71
CA ASN A 254 4.68 30.55 12.70
C ASN A 254 4.19 31.86 12.08
N THR A 255 4.91 32.37 11.08
CA THR A 255 4.49 33.54 10.31
C THR A 255 3.17 33.25 9.61
N PHE A 256 3.07 32.09 8.93
CA PHE A 256 1.83 31.68 8.28
C PHE A 256 0.68 31.53 9.29
N ALA A 257 0.90 30.82 10.40
CA ALA A 257 -0.10 30.63 11.45
C ALA A 257 -0.60 31.96 12.01
N THR A 258 0.29 32.92 12.23
CA THR A 258 -0.04 34.27 12.73
C THR A 258 -0.93 35.03 11.73
N LEU A 259 -0.63 34.93 10.43
CA LEU A 259 -1.44 35.58 9.37
C LEU A 259 -2.86 35.03 9.31
N THR A 260 -3.12 33.79 9.73
CA THR A 260 -4.47 33.21 9.75
C THR A 260 -5.38 33.88 10.77
N ASN A 261 -4.82 34.53 11.78
CA ASN A 261 -5.55 35.09 12.92
C ASN A 261 -6.59 34.11 13.52
N GLY A 262 -6.26 32.78 13.52
CA GLY A 262 -7.11 31.72 14.04
C GLY A 262 -8.43 31.50 13.31
N SER A 263 -8.57 32.00 12.07
CA SER A 263 -9.81 31.91 11.29
C SER A 263 -9.60 31.34 9.90
N TYR A 264 -10.60 30.62 9.38
CA TYR A 264 -10.57 30.07 8.01
C TYR A 264 -10.44 31.18 6.94
N GLU A 265 -11.12 32.32 7.12
CA GLU A 265 -10.99 33.45 6.20
C GLU A 265 -9.58 34.08 6.23
N GLY A 266 -8.98 34.15 7.42
CA GLY A 266 -7.58 34.55 7.57
C GLY A 266 -6.64 33.54 6.93
N TYR A 267 -6.91 32.24 7.09
CA TYR A 267 -6.16 31.17 6.44
C TYR A 267 -6.14 31.32 4.91
N LYS A 268 -7.28 31.54 4.27
CA LYS A 268 -7.35 31.78 2.82
C LYS A 268 -6.49 32.98 2.39
N LYS A 269 -6.60 34.10 3.12
CA LYS A 269 -5.78 35.28 2.87
C LYS A 269 -4.29 34.99 3.06
N ALA A 270 -3.91 34.21 4.06
CA ALA A 270 -2.53 33.81 4.28
C ALA A 270 -2.01 32.95 3.10
N VAL A 271 -2.79 31.98 2.62
CA VAL A 271 -2.46 31.18 1.42
C VAL A 271 -2.27 32.09 0.20
N ASP A 272 -3.22 33.01 -0.04
CA ASP A 272 -3.16 33.94 -1.17
C ASP A 272 -1.94 34.85 -1.13
N SER A 273 -1.54 35.32 0.05
CA SER A 273 -0.42 36.25 0.23
C SER A 273 0.95 35.58 0.20
N THR A 274 1.05 34.38 0.81
CA THR A 274 2.34 33.65 0.91
C THR A 274 2.60 32.71 -0.27
N LYS A 275 1.54 32.35 -1.04
CA LYS A 275 1.58 31.37 -2.13
C LYS A 275 2.02 29.97 -1.68
N VAL A 276 1.92 29.67 -0.40
CA VAL A 276 2.15 28.31 0.14
C VAL A 276 1.05 27.39 -0.39
N TYR A 277 1.44 26.19 -0.78
CA TYR A 277 0.50 25.21 -1.29
C TYR A 277 -0.46 24.73 -0.19
N SER A 278 -1.75 24.85 -0.44
CA SER A 278 -2.81 24.41 0.46
C SER A 278 -3.46 23.13 -0.06
N HIS A 279 -3.53 22.12 0.79
CA HIS A 279 -4.24 20.89 0.54
C HIS A 279 -5.68 20.99 1.03
N SER A 280 -6.61 20.31 0.34
CA SER A 280 -8.00 20.16 0.79
C SER A 280 -8.30 18.67 1.01
N LEU A 281 -8.98 18.35 2.10
CA LEU A 281 -9.31 16.97 2.45
C LEU A 281 -10.64 16.94 3.24
N ASN A 282 -11.45 15.89 3.00
CA ASN A 282 -12.53 15.52 3.90
C ASN A 282 -11.99 14.47 4.86
N VAL A 283 -12.04 14.75 6.17
CA VAL A 283 -11.46 13.91 7.22
C VAL A 283 -12.53 13.34 8.14
N THR A 284 -12.30 12.11 8.59
CA THR A 284 -13.07 11.43 9.64
C THR A 284 -12.20 11.30 10.89
N GLU A 285 -12.77 10.86 12.00
CA GLU A 285 -12.01 10.59 13.23
C GLU A 285 -10.93 9.51 13.05
N ALA A 286 -11.11 8.63 12.06
CA ALA A 286 -10.16 7.59 11.68
C ALA A 286 -8.97 8.09 10.85
N THR A 287 -9.03 9.30 10.31
CA THR A 287 -7.96 9.84 9.45
C THR A 287 -6.69 10.05 10.26
N SER A 288 -5.61 9.40 9.85
CA SER A 288 -4.29 9.51 10.49
C SER A 288 -3.17 9.94 9.55
N SER A 289 -3.45 9.99 8.24
CA SER A 289 -2.45 10.35 7.22
C SER A 289 -2.89 11.58 6.46
N TYR A 290 -1.94 12.51 6.26
CA TYR A 290 -2.15 13.77 5.56
C TYR A 290 -1.03 13.95 4.54
N TRP A 291 -1.36 13.97 3.25
CA TRP A 291 -0.41 13.98 2.16
C TRP A 291 0.63 12.82 2.32
N ALA A 292 1.91 13.14 2.47
CA ALA A 292 2.99 12.15 2.67
C ALA A 292 3.34 11.90 4.16
N VAL A 293 2.53 12.43 5.10
CA VAL A 293 2.77 12.33 6.55
C VAL A 293 1.82 11.33 7.17
N ASP A 294 2.36 10.21 7.61
CA ASP A 294 1.62 9.19 8.34
C ASP A 294 1.63 9.46 9.85
N GLN A 295 0.66 8.85 10.56
CA GLN A 295 0.54 8.92 12.01
C GLN A 295 0.37 10.35 12.57
N ALA A 296 -0.29 11.23 11.79
CA ALA A 296 -0.55 12.63 12.17
C ALA A 296 -1.89 12.80 12.92
N LYS A 297 -2.15 11.95 13.91
CA LYS A 297 -3.40 11.96 14.71
C LYS A 297 -3.60 13.28 15.47
N GLU A 298 -2.54 14.01 15.78
CA GLU A 298 -2.61 15.33 16.42
C GLU A 298 -3.40 16.33 15.57
N VAL A 299 -3.24 16.26 14.26
CA VAL A 299 -3.96 17.10 13.30
C VAL A 299 -5.45 16.75 13.34
N THR A 300 -5.80 15.46 13.24
CA THR A 300 -7.18 14.99 13.31
C THR A 300 -7.84 15.37 14.64
N ARG A 301 -7.15 15.19 15.74
CA ARG A 301 -7.65 15.58 17.08
C ARG A 301 -8.00 17.07 17.12
N TRP A 302 -7.06 17.92 16.69
CA TRP A 302 -7.30 19.35 16.65
C TRP A 302 -8.52 19.70 15.77
N ILE A 303 -8.67 19.08 14.60
CA ILE A 303 -9.78 19.32 13.68
C ILE A 303 -11.12 18.96 14.33
N PHE A 304 -11.21 17.83 15.03
CA PHE A 304 -12.48 17.39 15.64
C PHE A 304 -12.82 18.14 16.93
N ASP A 305 -11.85 18.73 17.61
CA ASP A 305 -12.05 19.57 18.80
C ASP A 305 -12.50 21.00 18.43
N ASN A 306 -12.42 21.39 17.15
CA ASN A 306 -12.68 22.76 16.73
C ASN A 306 -13.95 22.88 15.85
N LYS A 307 -14.48 24.12 15.77
CA LYS A 307 -15.66 24.48 14.99
C LYS A 307 -15.26 24.90 13.57
N ALA A 308 -16.22 24.82 12.63
CA ALA A 308 -16.06 25.43 11.30
C ALA A 308 -15.69 26.92 11.42
N GLY A 309 -14.86 27.39 10.51
CA GLY A 309 -14.36 28.76 10.48
C GLY A 309 -13.11 28.99 11.32
N LYS A 310 -12.55 27.99 11.98
CA LYS A 310 -11.32 28.08 12.78
C LYS A 310 -10.09 27.63 12.00
N ALA A 311 -8.95 28.25 12.30
CA ALA A 311 -7.62 27.82 11.87
C ALA A 311 -6.74 27.56 13.11
N SER A 312 -5.80 26.61 12.98
CA SER A 312 -4.91 26.20 14.06
C SER A 312 -3.71 27.15 14.20
N ASN A 313 -3.10 27.13 15.36
CA ASN A 313 -1.68 27.40 15.49
C ASN A 313 -0.86 26.24 14.85
N ILE A 314 0.45 26.27 14.96
CA ILE A 314 1.32 25.20 14.50
C ILE A 314 0.97 23.90 15.26
N ILE A 315 0.74 22.82 14.51
CA ILE A 315 0.65 21.45 15.02
C ILE A 315 1.91 20.74 14.55
N THR A 316 2.76 20.33 15.49
CA THR A 316 4.00 19.61 15.18
C THR A 316 3.75 18.12 15.12
N VAL A 317 4.17 17.47 14.03
CA VAL A 317 4.06 16.04 13.81
C VAL A 317 5.46 15.47 13.55
N ASN A 318 5.77 14.33 14.19
CA ASN A 318 7.04 13.59 14.02
C ASN A 318 8.31 14.46 14.17
N ASN A 319 8.24 15.58 14.88
CA ASN A 319 9.29 16.55 15.10
C ASN A 319 9.88 17.24 13.85
N ASN A 320 9.38 16.96 12.66
CA ASN A 320 9.89 17.54 11.40
C ASN A 320 8.79 18.01 10.43
N PHE A 321 7.53 17.98 10.85
CA PHE A 321 6.43 18.54 10.07
C PHE A 321 5.64 19.56 10.89
N PHE A 322 5.41 20.73 10.33
CA PHE A 322 4.59 21.76 10.92
C PHE A 322 3.32 21.94 10.10
N PHE A 323 2.18 21.64 10.70
CA PHE A 323 0.86 21.81 10.08
C PHE A 323 0.18 23.08 10.58
N VAL A 324 -0.49 23.77 9.67
CA VAL A 324 -1.53 24.73 10.02
C VAL A 324 -2.80 24.32 9.27
N ALA A 325 -3.79 23.87 10.02
CA ALA A 325 -5.05 23.36 9.50
C ALA A 325 -6.19 24.33 9.74
N ALA A 326 -7.16 24.36 8.84
CA ALA A 326 -8.36 25.19 8.97
C ALA A 326 -9.61 24.37 8.68
N VAL A 327 -10.61 24.45 9.56
CA VAL A 327 -11.89 23.74 9.41
C VAL A 327 -12.83 24.60 8.58
N LYS A 328 -13.16 24.11 7.38
CA LYS A 328 -14.07 24.77 6.44
C LYS A 328 -15.52 24.47 6.78
N ASP A 329 -15.89 23.18 6.79
CA ASP A 329 -17.25 22.72 7.03
C ASP A 329 -17.27 21.49 7.95
N ILE A 330 -18.41 21.29 8.61
CA ILE A 330 -18.67 20.18 9.53
C ILE A 330 -19.86 19.38 9.05
N HIS A 331 -19.67 18.11 8.77
CA HIS A 331 -20.71 17.16 8.45
C HIS A 331 -21.01 16.28 9.66
N LYS A 332 -22.25 16.31 10.12
CA LYS A 332 -22.70 15.51 11.27
C LYS A 332 -23.01 14.09 10.84
N GLU A 333 -22.76 13.15 11.75
CA GLU A 333 -23.23 11.78 11.58
C GLU A 333 -24.75 11.73 11.39
N GLY A 334 -25.23 10.86 10.52
CA GLY A 334 -26.64 10.66 10.23
C GLY A 334 -26.99 10.86 8.77
N TYR A 335 -27.90 11.76 8.47
CA TYR A 335 -28.29 12.06 7.10
C TYR A 335 -27.84 13.48 6.73
N ALA A 336 -27.15 13.60 5.61
CA ALA A 336 -26.77 14.89 5.04
C ALA A 336 -28.02 15.76 4.86
N SER A 337 -27.92 17.05 5.10
CA SER A 337 -29.02 17.97 4.91
C SER A 337 -29.35 18.17 3.44
N VAL A 338 -30.60 18.51 3.13
CA VAL A 338 -30.99 18.85 1.75
C VAL A 338 -30.05 19.92 1.15
N LYS A 339 -29.62 20.89 1.94
CA LYS A 339 -28.72 21.95 1.51
C LYS A 339 -27.35 21.41 1.05
N GLU A 340 -26.82 20.46 1.78
CA GLU A 340 -25.52 19.83 1.45
C GLU A 340 -25.58 19.05 0.15
N VAL A 341 -26.67 18.26 -0.06
CA VAL A 341 -26.78 17.36 -1.21
C VAL A 341 -27.50 17.99 -2.42
N ALA A 342 -28.10 19.18 -2.27
CA ALA A 342 -28.84 19.82 -3.34
C ALA A 342 -28.03 20.02 -4.64
N PRO A 343 -26.73 20.40 -4.63
CA PRO A 343 -25.97 20.51 -5.88
C PRO A 343 -25.92 19.16 -6.63
N MET A 344 -25.59 18.09 -5.94
CA MET A 344 -25.50 16.74 -6.52
C MET A 344 -26.86 16.23 -7.00
N ILE A 345 -27.93 16.44 -6.23
CA ILE A 345 -29.28 16.06 -6.64
C ILE A 345 -29.71 16.86 -7.87
N ARG A 346 -29.39 18.15 -7.92
CA ARG A 346 -29.72 19.00 -9.07
C ARG A 346 -29.05 18.52 -10.33
N GLU A 347 -27.76 18.20 -10.26
CA GLU A 347 -27.00 17.69 -11.40
C GLU A 347 -27.57 16.35 -11.89
N ARG A 348 -27.91 15.45 -10.98
CA ARG A 348 -28.55 14.18 -11.31
C ARG A 348 -29.90 14.37 -11.99
N LEU A 349 -30.80 15.15 -11.39
CA LEU A 349 -32.13 15.40 -11.96
C LEU A 349 -32.06 16.16 -13.30
N TYR A 350 -31.11 17.07 -13.43
CA TYR A 350 -30.84 17.76 -14.69
C TYR A 350 -30.40 16.76 -15.76
N SER A 351 -29.48 15.87 -15.45
CA SER A 351 -29.02 14.82 -16.36
C SER A 351 -30.14 13.87 -16.77
N GLU A 352 -30.97 13.45 -15.83
CA GLU A 352 -32.16 12.59 -16.10
C GLU A 352 -33.17 13.30 -17.02
N LYS A 353 -33.42 14.59 -16.80
CA LYS A 353 -34.34 15.39 -17.68
C LYS A 353 -33.78 15.59 -19.07
N ILE A 354 -32.49 15.86 -19.20
CA ILE A 354 -31.81 15.99 -20.50
C ILE A 354 -31.90 14.65 -21.24
N GLN A 355 -31.63 13.55 -20.54
CA GLN A 355 -31.73 12.21 -21.14
C GLN A 355 -33.15 11.90 -21.60
N ALA A 356 -34.14 12.19 -20.78
CA ALA A 356 -35.56 11.97 -21.17
C ALA A 356 -35.97 12.84 -22.38
N LYS A 357 -35.54 14.11 -22.42
CA LYS A 357 -35.77 14.98 -23.57
C LYS A 357 -35.10 14.44 -24.82
N LYS A 358 -33.82 14.03 -24.74
CA LYS A 358 -33.11 13.42 -25.87
C LYS A 358 -33.73 12.11 -26.34
N LEU A 359 -34.18 11.29 -25.41
CA LEU A 359 -34.88 10.04 -25.72
C LEU A 359 -36.13 10.30 -26.55
N SER A 360 -36.95 11.29 -26.16
CA SER A 360 -38.16 11.70 -26.91
C SER A 360 -37.83 12.30 -28.28
N GLU A 361 -36.82 13.16 -28.38
CA GLU A 361 -36.36 13.74 -29.65
C GLU A 361 -35.86 12.65 -30.61
N VAL A 362 -35.06 11.71 -30.14
CA VAL A 362 -34.55 10.59 -30.94
C VAL A 362 -35.68 9.69 -31.37
N ALA A 363 -36.59 9.32 -30.45
CA ALA A 363 -37.77 8.48 -30.77
C ALA A 363 -38.61 9.09 -31.89
N SER A 364 -38.85 10.40 -31.84
CA SER A 364 -39.64 11.09 -32.88
C SER A 364 -38.93 11.11 -34.24
N LYS A 365 -37.59 11.28 -34.25
CA LYS A 365 -36.81 11.36 -35.50
C LYS A 365 -36.63 10.01 -36.18
N ILE A 366 -36.59 8.90 -35.42
CA ILE A 366 -36.35 7.56 -35.96
C ILE A 366 -37.64 6.77 -36.26
N GLN A 367 -38.80 7.36 -36.01
CA GLN A 367 -40.08 6.69 -36.20
C GLN A 367 -40.26 6.21 -37.65
N GLY A 368 -40.47 4.93 -37.82
CA GLY A 368 -40.69 4.30 -39.15
C GLY A 368 -39.41 3.98 -39.92
N LEU A 369 -38.21 4.31 -39.36
CA LEU A 369 -36.94 3.95 -39.99
C LEU A 369 -36.59 2.50 -39.67
N THR A 370 -36.15 1.75 -40.69
CA THR A 370 -35.92 0.30 -40.60
C THR A 370 -34.43 -0.09 -40.74
N SER A 371 -33.56 0.84 -41.18
CA SER A 371 -32.13 0.59 -41.28
C SER A 371 -31.31 1.52 -40.37
N ILE A 372 -30.18 1.06 -39.88
CA ILE A 372 -29.33 1.82 -38.98
C ILE A 372 -28.69 3.02 -39.71
N GLU A 373 -28.42 2.91 -40.98
CA GLU A 373 -27.90 3.99 -41.83
C GLU A 373 -28.92 5.13 -41.94
N ALA A 374 -30.20 4.81 -42.21
CA ALA A 374 -31.26 5.82 -42.26
C ALA A 374 -31.45 6.51 -40.91
N VAL A 375 -31.30 5.78 -39.83
CA VAL A 375 -31.31 6.35 -38.47
C VAL A 375 -30.11 7.31 -38.27
N ALA A 376 -28.94 6.90 -38.68
CA ALA A 376 -27.73 7.75 -38.57
C ALA A 376 -27.88 9.05 -39.36
N ASP A 377 -28.37 8.98 -40.59
CA ASP A 377 -28.67 10.13 -41.45
C ASP A 377 -29.69 11.09 -40.79
N ALA A 378 -30.81 10.52 -40.28
CA ALA A 378 -31.87 11.32 -39.64
C ALA A 378 -31.38 11.99 -38.32
N LEU A 379 -30.42 11.43 -37.65
CA LEU A 379 -29.84 11.97 -36.41
C LEU A 379 -28.62 12.84 -36.68
N GLY A 380 -28.02 12.81 -37.86
CA GLY A 380 -26.81 13.54 -38.22
C GLY A 380 -25.56 12.99 -37.52
N VAL A 381 -25.48 11.66 -37.38
CA VAL A 381 -24.35 10.96 -36.72
C VAL A 381 -23.82 9.83 -37.62
N THR A 382 -22.66 9.29 -37.30
CA THR A 382 -22.10 8.13 -38.00
C THR A 382 -22.48 6.83 -37.30
N VAL A 383 -22.57 5.75 -38.08
CA VAL A 383 -22.71 4.40 -37.52
C VAL A 383 -21.35 3.94 -37.02
N ASP A 384 -21.27 3.52 -35.76
CA ASP A 384 -20.10 2.89 -35.16
C ASP A 384 -20.33 1.37 -35.10
N ARG A 385 -19.35 0.60 -35.59
CA ARG A 385 -19.43 -0.87 -35.66
C ARG A 385 -18.53 -1.47 -34.60
N ASN A 386 -19.11 -2.30 -33.76
CA ASN A 386 -18.39 -3.02 -32.72
C ASN A 386 -18.55 -4.53 -32.88
N GLU A 387 -17.44 -5.25 -32.89
CA GLU A 387 -17.37 -6.70 -33.07
C GLU A 387 -16.85 -7.39 -31.80
N GLY A 388 -17.28 -8.65 -31.61
CA GLY A 388 -16.81 -9.47 -30.50
C GLY A 388 -17.27 -9.00 -29.09
N LEU A 389 -18.38 -8.26 -29.01
CA LEU A 389 -18.91 -7.82 -27.73
C LEU A 389 -19.53 -8.98 -26.94
N SER A 390 -19.30 -8.98 -25.65
CA SER A 390 -19.92 -9.85 -24.67
C SER A 390 -20.56 -9.04 -23.54
N LEU A 391 -21.38 -9.66 -22.69
CA LEU A 391 -21.98 -8.98 -21.53
C LEU A 391 -20.94 -8.45 -20.53
N SER A 392 -19.69 -8.92 -20.60
CA SER A 392 -18.57 -8.45 -19.79
C SER A 392 -17.73 -7.35 -20.45
N SER A 393 -18.04 -6.98 -21.71
CA SER A 393 -17.31 -5.93 -22.43
C SER A 393 -17.43 -4.58 -21.71
N ARG A 394 -16.33 -3.84 -21.62
CA ARG A 394 -16.26 -2.51 -21.00
C ARG A 394 -16.01 -1.38 -22.01
N SER A 395 -15.92 -1.72 -23.28
CA SER A 395 -15.67 -0.76 -24.37
C SER A 395 -16.90 0.00 -24.83
N VAL A 396 -18.09 -0.46 -24.47
CA VAL A 396 -19.37 0.17 -24.80
C VAL A 396 -20.21 0.36 -23.53
N ASP A 397 -21.19 1.26 -23.63
CA ASP A 397 -22.12 1.51 -22.54
C ASP A 397 -22.88 0.21 -22.14
N PRO A 398 -23.00 -0.13 -20.85
CA PRO A 398 -23.75 -1.31 -20.40
C PRO A 398 -25.20 -1.37 -20.91
N ALA A 399 -25.84 -0.21 -21.13
CA ALA A 399 -27.18 -0.13 -21.69
C ALA A 399 -27.24 -0.66 -23.13
N VAL A 400 -26.16 -0.43 -23.91
CA VAL A 400 -26.04 -0.96 -25.28
C VAL A 400 -25.91 -2.49 -25.24
N LEU A 401 -25.09 -3.04 -24.30
CA LEU A 401 -24.95 -4.49 -24.14
C LEU A 401 -26.28 -5.15 -23.74
N GLY A 402 -26.98 -4.55 -22.78
CA GLY A 402 -28.28 -5.03 -22.33
C GLY A 402 -29.34 -4.99 -23.46
N ALA A 403 -29.36 -3.91 -24.24
CA ALA A 403 -30.24 -3.76 -25.39
C ALA A 403 -29.89 -4.76 -26.51
N ALA A 404 -28.61 -4.92 -26.83
CA ALA A 404 -28.14 -5.89 -27.81
C ALA A 404 -28.48 -7.34 -27.42
N ALA A 405 -28.50 -7.66 -26.12
CA ALA A 405 -28.87 -8.99 -25.64
C ALA A 405 -30.34 -9.38 -25.99
N VAL A 406 -31.26 -8.41 -26.08
CA VAL A 406 -32.70 -8.63 -26.30
C VAL A 406 -33.16 -8.18 -27.68
N ALA A 407 -32.38 -7.39 -28.40
CA ALA A 407 -32.71 -6.93 -29.76
C ALA A 407 -32.80 -8.14 -30.72
N LYS A 408 -33.67 -8.04 -31.75
CA LYS A 408 -33.70 -9.02 -32.84
C LYS A 408 -32.60 -8.70 -33.86
N ASP A 409 -31.98 -9.74 -34.40
CA ASP A 409 -30.91 -9.58 -35.38
C ASP A 409 -31.49 -8.92 -36.67
N GLY A 410 -30.72 -7.97 -37.20
CA GLY A 410 -31.09 -7.18 -38.39
C GLY A 410 -32.19 -6.14 -38.18
N VAL A 411 -32.67 -5.94 -36.95
CA VAL A 411 -33.73 -4.98 -36.64
C VAL A 411 -33.21 -3.81 -35.84
N VAL A 412 -33.55 -2.60 -36.25
CA VAL A 412 -33.26 -1.38 -35.49
C VAL A 412 -33.93 -1.43 -34.11
N PHE A 413 -33.17 -1.27 -33.07
CA PHE A 413 -33.58 -1.30 -31.67
C PHE A 413 -33.24 -0.02 -30.96
N GLY A 414 -34.16 0.55 -30.25
CA GLY A 414 -33.97 1.80 -29.50
C GLY A 414 -35.11 2.78 -29.73
N PRO A 415 -35.03 4.01 -29.21
CA PRO A 415 -33.85 4.58 -28.49
C PRO A 415 -33.68 4.01 -27.09
N VAL A 416 -32.44 3.80 -26.70
CA VAL A 416 -32.01 3.25 -25.39
C VAL A 416 -31.27 4.31 -24.60
N PRO A 417 -31.70 4.64 -23.38
CA PRO A 417 -30.97 5.57 -22.53
C PRO A 417 -29.73 4.88 -21.95
N GLY A 418 -28.56 5.50 -22.10
CA GLY A 418 -27.30 5.03 -21.51
C GLY A 418 -26.59 6.11 -20.70
N SER A 419 -25.47 5.78 -20.10
CA SER A 419 -24.75 6.67 -19.19
C SER A 419 -24.18 7.93 -19.88
N MET A 420 -23.81 7.82 -21.15
CA MET A 420 -23.19 8.92 -21.92
C MET A 420 -24.09 9.52 -22.99
N GLY A 421 -25.26 8.93 -23.26
CA GLY A 421 -26.15 9.41 -24.31
C GLY A 421 -27.38 8.53 -24.52
N VAL A 422 -28.00 8.74 -25.66
CA VAL A 422 -29.12 7.91 -26.15
C VAL A 422 -28.62 7.12 -27.36
N TYR A 423 -28.85 5.82 -27.33
CA TYR A 423 -28.33 4.90 -28.33
C TYR A 423 -29.46 4.30 -29.17
N VAL A 424 -29.18 4.09 -30.43
CA VAL A 424 -29.95 3.24 -31.32
C VAL A 424 -28.99 2.23 -31.91
N LEU A 425 -29.38 0.97 -31.94
CA LEU A 425 -28.50 -0.09 -32.40
C LEU A 425 -29.21 -1.09 -33.31
N SER A 426 -28.46 -1.84 -34.11
CA SER A 426 -28.85 -3.04 -34.78
C SER A 426 -27.85 -4.14 -34.49
N VAL A 427 -28.29 -5.36 -34.29
CA VAL A 427 -27.41 -6.52 -34.08
C VAL A 427 -27.32 -7.26 -35.43
N ASP A 428 -26.12 -7.26 -36.02
CA ASP A 428 -25.91 -7.92 -37.31
C ASP A 428 -25.79 -9.44 -37.20
N ASN A 429 -25.09 -9.89 -36.17
CA ASN A 429 -24.82 -11.30 -35.93
C ASN A 429 -24.70 -11.60 -34.44
N ARG A 430 -25.22 -12.75 -34.04
CA ARG A 430 -25.13 -13.22 -32.66
C ARG A 430 -24.49 -14.60 -32.64
N GLN A 431 -23.43 -14.72 -31.88
CA GLN A 431 -22.74 -16.01 -31.67
C GLN A 431 -23.04 -16.53 -30.26
N THR A 432 -23.48 -17.78 -30.18
CA THR A 432 -23.57 -18.47 -28.91
C THR A 432 -22.20 -19.11 -28.65
N GLY A 433 -21.42 -18.49 -27.75
CA GLY A 433 -20.12 -19.01 -27.38
C GLY A 433 -20.20 -20.08 -26.28
N SER A 434 -19.26 -21.01 -26.29
CA SER A 434 -19.02 -21.96 -25.20
C SER A 434 -18.28 -21.33 -24.01
N PHE A 435 -18.40 -20.00 -23.87
CA PHE A 435 -17.54 -19.22 -22.98
C PHE A 435 -17.96 -19.27 -21.51
N TYR A 436 -19.04 -19.95 -21.18
CA TYR A 436 -19.50 -20.03 -19.79
C TYR A 436 -19.88 -21.46 -19.48
N THR A 437 -18.95 -22.19 -18.87
CA THR A 437 -19.16 -23.57 -18.44
C THR A 437 -19.80 -23.62 -17.06
N GLU A 438 -20.32 -24.76 -16.65
CA GLU A 438 -20.78 -24.98 -15.26
C GLU A 438 -19.67 -24.75 -14.25
N GLU A 439 -18.42 -25.05 -14.60
CA GLU A 439 -17.24 -24.82 -13.77
C GLU A 439 -16.94 -23.32 -13.62
N ASP A 440 -17.05 -22.52 -14.68
CA ASP A 440 -16.93 -21.06 -14.60
C ASP A 440 -18.00 -20.45 -13.69
N ALA A 441 -19.24 -20.97 -13.76
CA ALA A 441 -20.32 -20.54 -12.87
C ALA A 441 -20.02 -20.87 -11.41
N LYS A 442 -19.51 -22.08 -11.14
CA LYS A 442 -19.09 -22.49 -9.77
C LYS A 442 -17.98 -21.61 -9.25
N ASN A 443 -16.94 -21.36 -10.06
CA ASN A 443 -15.82 -20.53 -9.69
C ASN A 443 -16.25 -19.07 -9.39
N LEU A 444 -17.10 -18.49 -10.23
CA LEU A 444 -17.65 -17.15 -10.02
C LEU A 444 -18.51 -17.08 -8.75
N ASN A 445 -19.32 -18.11 -8.49
CA ASN A 445 -20.12 -18.17 -7.27
C ASN A 445 -19.25 -18.35 -6.02
N ALA A 446 -18.17 -19.14 -6.08
CA ALA A 446 -17.21 -19.29 -5.00
C ALA A 446 -16.51 -17.96 -4.67
N GLN A 447 -16.06 -17.23 -5.70
CA GLN A 447 -15.47 -15.90 -5.53
C GLN A 447 -16.46 -14.89 -4.92
N LYS A 448 -17.71 -14.87 -5.41
CA LYS A 448 -18.76 -14.01 -4.84
C LYS A 448 -19.08 -14.38 -3.40
N SER A 449 -19.16 -15.66 -3.08
CA SER A 449 -19.41 -16.14 -1.70
C SER A 449 -18.29 -15.75 -0.77
N GLN A 450 -17.03 -15.84 -1.21
CA GLN A 450 -15.88 -15.40 -0.44
C GLN A 450 -15.91 -13.89 -0.19
N TYR A 451 -16.22 -13.10 -1.21
CA TYR A 451 -16.36 -11.64 -1.08
C TYR A 451 -17.50 -11.28 -0.11
N LEU A 452 -18.68 -11.91 -0.26
CA LEU A 452 -19.83 -11.67 0.62
C LEU A 452 -19.52 -12.08 2.08
N SER A 453 -18.80 -13.19 2.29
CA SER A 453 -18.43 -13.61 3.65
C SER A 453 -17.50 -12.63 4.35
N GLN A 454 -16.61 -11.96 3.61
CA GLN A 454 -15.78 -10.87 4.16
C GLN A 454 -16.60 -9.63 4.55
N MET A 455 -17.72 -9.39 3.87
CA MET A 455 -18.60 -8.26 4.17
C MET A 455 -19.57 -8.52 5.35
N ILE A 456 -19.78 -9.78 5.76
CA ILE A 456 -20.74 -10.13 6.81
C ILE A 456 -20.47 -9.35 8.10
N ILE A 457 -19.20 -9.26 8.53
CA ILE A 457 -18.83 -8.57 9.78
C ILE A 457 -19.17 -7.08 9.69
N SER A 458 -18.88 -6.42 8.57
CA SER A 458 -19.20 -4.99 8.41
C SER A 458 -20.71 -4.74 8.35
N VAL A 459 -21.45 -5.61 7.66
CA VAL A 459 -22.92 -5.51 7.58
C VAL A 459 -23.57 -5.76 8.96
N MET A 460 -23.09 -6.75 9.71
CA MET A 460 -23.58 -7.01 11.08
C MET A 460 -23.22 -5.88 12.03
N SER A 461 -22.01 -5.35 11.95
CA SER A 461 -21.59 -4.20 12.76
C SER A 461 -22.44 -2.96 12.46
N GLU A 462 -22.82 -2.74 11.22
CA GLU A 462 -23.72 -1.65 10.83
C GLU A 462 -25.15 -1.88 11.31
N TYR A 463 -25.66 -3.12 11.19
CA TYR A 463 -26.98 -3.50 11.64
C TYR A 463 -27.16 -3.34 13.17
N ASP A 464 -26.16 -3.76 13.93
CA ASP A 464 -26.15 -3.71 15.39
C ASP A 464 -25.66 -2.37 15.95
N ASN A 465 -25.39 -1.36 15.09
CA ASN A 465 -24.84 -0.06 15.46
C ASN A 465 -23.56 -0.16 16.31
N VAL A 466 -22.71 -1.13 16.05
CA VAL A 466 -21.41 -1.27 16.72
C VAL A 466 -20.53 -0.08 16.37
N LYS A 467 -20.11 0.67 17.40
CA LYS A 467 -19.17 1.79 17.26
C LYS A 467 -17.80 1.37 17.73
N ASP A 468 -16.84 1.28 16.82
CA ASP A 468 -15.45 1.09 17.16
C ASP A 468 -14.82 2.44 17.53
N ASN A 469 -14.56 2.63 18.82
CA ASN A 469 -13.94 3.84 19.35
C ASN A 469 -12.43 3.66 19.62
N ARG A 470 -11.84 2.52 19.24
CA ARG A 470 -10.42 2.24 19.51
C ARG A 470 -9.50 3.29 18.89
N GLU A 471 -9.84 3.81 17.72
CA GLU A 471 -9.09 4.84 17.02
C GLU A 471 -8.95 6.17 17.79
N ARG A 472 -9.81 6.40 18.79
CA ARG A 472 -9.69 7.57 19.69
C ARG A 472 -8.61 7.39 20.76
N PHE A 473 -8.22 6.15 21.05
CA PHE A 473 -7.35 5.82 22.18
C PHE A 473 -6.00 5.22 21.75
N PHE A 474 -5.91 4.72 20.54
CA PHE A 474 -4.75 4.07 19.95
C PHE A 474 -4.48 4.72 18.57
#